data_78b766b929e76494e8941a1eb0285f96
#
_entry.id   78b766b929e76494e8941a1eb0285f96
#
_cell.length_a   1.000
_cell.length_b   1.000
_cell.length_c   1.000
_cell.angle_alpha   90.00
_cell.angle_beta   90.00
_cell.angle_gamma   90.00
#
_symmetry.space_group_name_H-M   'P 1'
#
loop_
_entity.id
_entity.type
_entity.pdbx_description
1 polymer ?
#
loop_
_entity_poly.entity_id
_entity_poly.type
_entity_poly.pdbx_seq_one_letter_code
_entity_poly.pdbx_strand_id
1 'polypeptide(L)'
;TLTPKPVKGDWNGAGMHTNFSTKQMREDGGYAAVIAGCEALEKNAEFHVQNYGDGIEDRLTGAHETQKFDTFSYGVSDRGASIRIPWQVEKDQKGYLEDRRPNANADPYVIATVMIDTICSAASA
;
A
#
# COMPACT_ATOMS: atom_id res chain seq x y z
N THR A 1 13.79 -14.18 -12.17
CA THR A 1 14.03 -12.77 -11.83
C THR A 1 12.94 -12.23 -10.92
N LEU A 2 13.29 -11.29 -10.05
CA LEU A 2 12.35 -10.54 -9.24
C LEU A 2 12.05 -9.14 -9.81
N THR A 3 12.65 -8.80 -10.96
CA THR A 3 12.32 -7.55 -11.65
C THR A 3 10.82 -7.49 -11.93
N PRO A 4 10.11 -6.41 -11.54
CA PRO A 4 8.64 -6.39 -11.60
C PRO A 4 8.10 -6.47 -13.02
N LYS A 5 8.86 -6.03 -14.00
CA LYS A 5 8.45 -6.07 -15.41
C LYS A 5 9.66 -6.32 -16.29
N PRO A 6 10.19 -7.58 -16.31
CA PRO A 6 11.41 -7.90 -17.04
C PRO A 6 11.27 -7.74 -18.56
N VAL A 7 10.07 -7.91 -19.09
CA VAL A 7 9.76 -7.65 -20.49
C VAL A 7 8.71 -6.55 -20.55
N LYS A 8 9.02 -5.44 -21.22
CA LYS A 8 8.12 -4.29 -21.34
C LYS A 8 6.99 -4.58 -22.35
N GLY A 9 5.78 -4.11 -22.02
CA GLY A 9 4.61 -4.28 -22.84
C GLY A 9 3.33 -3.94 -22.09
N ASP A 10 2.18 -4.11 -22.76
CA ASP A 10 0.87 -3.78 -22.21
C ASP A 10 0.32 -4.97 -21.39
N TRP A 11 0.97 -5.29 -20.29
CA TRP A 11 0.58 -6.31 -19.32
C TRP A 11 1.02 -5.93 -17.90
N ASN A 12 0.53 -6.69 -16.92
CA ASN A 12 0.84 -6.47 -15.51
C ASN A 12 2.30 -6.72 -15.18
N GLY A 13 2.81 -5.93 -14.24
CA GLY A 13 4.05 -6.25 -13.54
C GLY A 13 3.79 -7.09 -12.28
N ALA A 14 4.85 -7.66 -11.71
CA ALA A 14 4.79 -8.43 -10.48
C ALA A 14 4.91 -7.51 -9.25
N GLY A 15 3.98 -7.67 -8.31
CA GLY A 15 3.95 -6.89 -7.07
C GLY A 15 4.03 -7.76 -5.83
N MET A 16 4.35 -7.11 -4.72
CA MET A 16 4.32 -7.69 -3.38
C MET A 16 3.31 -6.90 -2.55
N HIS A 17 2.02 -7.14 -2.80
CA HIS A 17 0.96 -6.48 -2.03
C HIS A 17 1.11 -6.84 -0.56
N THR A 18 1.02 -5.85 0.31
CA THR A 18 1.32 -6.01 1.72
C THR A 18 0.11 -5.59 2.56
N ASN A 19 -0.44 -6.56 3.26
CA ASN A 19 -1.50 -6.29 4.23
C ASN A 19 -0.87 -5.85 5.54
N PHE A 20 -1.42 -4.81 6.13
CA PHE A 20 -0.91 -4.23 7.38
C PHE A 20 -2.05 -3.93 8.34
N SER A 21 -1.84 -4.25 9.62
CA SER A 21 -2.80 -3.97 10.67
C SER A 21 -2.07 -3.65 11.98
N THR A 22 -2.71 -2.82 12.78
CA THR A 22 -2.30 -2.59 14.16
C THR A 22 -3.35 -3.16 15.10
N LYS A 23 -3.00 -3.31 16.38
CA LYS A 23 -3.98 -3.71 17.40
C LYS A 23 -5.20 -2.80 17.38
N GLN A 24 -4.96 -1.49 17.29
CA GLN A 24 -6.02 -0.48 17.25
C GLN A 24 -6.95 -0.64 16.05
N MET A 25 -6.41 -0.99 14.89
CA MET A 25 -7.20 -1.26 13.68
C MET A 25 -8.12 -2.46 13.83
N ARG A 26 -7.73 -3.44 14.65
CA ARG A 26 -8.49 -4.69 14.85
C ARG A 26 -9.52 -4.62 15.97
N GLU A 27 -9.47 -3.58 16.79
CA GLU A 27 -10.43 -3.38 17.87
C GLU A 27 -11.75 -2.80 17.36
N ASP A 28 -12.80 -2.87 18.15
CA ASP A 28 -14.09 -2.28 17.80
C ASP A 28 -13.93 -0.78 17.52
N GLY A 29 -14.48 -0.33 16.41
CA GLY A 29 -14.31 1.05 15.96
C GLY A 29 -12.96 1.34 15.31
N GLY A 30 -12.14 0.31 15.05
CA GLY A 30 -10.80 0.46 14.48
C GLY A 30 -10.75 0.97 13.04
N TYR A 31 -11.87 1.09 12.36
CA TYR A 31 -11.93 1.65 11.01
C TYR A 31 -11.35 3.06 10.96
N ALA A 32 -11.57 3.88 11.98
CA ALA A 32 -10.95 5.20 12.07
C ALA A 32 -9.42 5.12 12.06
N ALA A 33 -8.84 4.11 12.71
CA ALA A 33 -7.40 3.88 12.69
C ALA A 33 -6.91 3.40 11.31
N VAL A 34 -7.71 2.63 10.59
CA VAL A 34 -7.41 2.23 9.20
C VAL A 34 -7.35 3.47 8.31
N ILE A 35 -8.32 4.35 8.39
CA ILE A 35 -8.35 5.60 7.61
C ILE A 35 -7.17 6.51 8.00
N ALA A 36 -6.87 6.65 9.29
CA ALA A 36 -5.73 7.43 9.75
C ALA A 36 -4.41 6.86 9.19
N GLY A 37 -4.31 5.54 9.09
CA GLY A 37 -3.17 4.87 8.45
C GLY A 37 -3.05 5.23 6.96
N CYS A 38 -4.16 5.23 6.24
CA CYS A 38 -4.17 5.64 4.83
C CYS A 38 -3.72 7.11 4.66
N GLU A 39 -4.18 8.00 5.52
CA GLU A 39 -3.80 9.41 5.49
C GLU A 39 -2.31 9.61 5.82
N ALA A 40 -1.77 8.85 6.76
CA ALA A 40 -0.35 8.87 7.09
C ALA A 40 0.50 8.40 5.92
N LEU A 41 0.07 7.34 5.23
CA LEU A 41 0.74 6.83 4.02
C LEU A 41 0.69 7.84 2.89
N GLU A 42 -0.40 8.58 2.74
CA GLU A 42 -0.50 9.66 1.76
C GLU A 42 0.54 10.75 1.98
N LYS A 43 0.72 11.18 3.23
CA LYS A 43 1.70 12.22 3.59
C LYS A 43 3.14 11.80 3.30
N ASN A 44 3.41 10.50 3.31
CA ASN A 44 4.75 9.94 3.11
C ASN A 44 4.85 9.12 1.81
N ALA A 45 3.95 9.37 0.86
CA ALA A 45 3.81 8.55 -0.34
C ALA A 45 5.12 8.42 -1.13
N GLU A 46 5.82 9.51 -1.36
CA GLU A 46 7.08 9.52 -2.12
C GLU A 46 8.17 8.71 -1.41
N PHE A 47 8.30 8.87 -0.10
CA PHE A 47 9.28 8.13 0.69
C PHE A 47 9.04 6.61 0.59
N HIS A 48 7.78 6.18 0.66
CA HIS A 48 7.44 4.77 0.51
C HIS A 48 7.80 4.23 -0.87
N VAL A 49 7.42 4.95 -1.93
CA VAL A 49 7.71 4.54 -3.32
C VAL A 49 9.21 4.38 -3.53
N GLN A 50 10.04 5.25 -2.98
CA GLN A 50 11.50 5.16 -3.06
C GLN A 50 12.07 3.90 -2.40
N ASN A 51 11.32 3.28 -1.48
CA ASN A 51 11.76 2.10 -0.71
C ASN A 51 11.04 0.80 -1.13
N TYR A 52 10.24 0.83 -2.19
CA TYR A 52 9.39 -0.29 -2.58
C TYR A 52 9.89 -1.09 -3.79
N GLY A 53 11.18 -0.98 -4.09
CA GLY A 53 11.85 -1.74 -5.15
C GLY A 53 12.17 -0.91 -6.38
N ASP A 54 13.14 -1.38 -7.16
CA ASP A 54 13.56 -0.73 -8.39
C ASP A 54 12.57 -1.00 -9.52
N GLY A 55 12.42 -0.02 -10.42
CA GLY A 55 11.54 -0.15 -11.59
C GLY A 55 10.06 0.02 -11.26
N ILE A 56 9.75 0.71 -10.17
CA ILE A 56 8.35 0.89 -9.74
C ILE A 56 7.54 1.69 -10.76
N GLU A 57 8.16 2.62 -11.47
CA GLU A 57 7.52 3.42 -12.53
C GLU A 57 7.10 2.56 -13.72
N ASP A 58 7.79 1.45 -13.97
CA ASP A 58 7.44 0.52 -15.06
C ASP A 58 6.21 -0.32 -14.73
N ARG A 59 5.95 -0.54 -13.44
CA ARG A 59 4.82 -1.32 -12.95
C ARG A 59 3.61 -0.45 -12.58
N LEU A 60 3.83 0.64 -11.83
CA LEU A 60 2.77 1.53 -11.38
C LEU A 60 2.48 2.61 -12.43
N THR A 61 1.74 2.22 -13.46
CA THR A 61 1.49 3.04 -14.65
C THR A 61 0.13 3.73 -14.68
N GLY A 62 -0.77 3.36 -13.78
CA GLY A 62 -2.16 3.79 -13.81
C GLY A 62 -3.06 2.86 -14.62
N ALA A 63 -2.49 1.80 -15.20
CA ALA A 63 -3.20 0.75 -15.92
C ALA A 63 -3.06 -0.58 -15.17
N HIS A 64 -3.76 -1.64 -15.62
CA HIS A 64 -3.64 -3.00 -15.06
C HIS A 64 -3.86 -3.05 -13.55
N GLU A 65 -4.91 -2.34 -13.06
CA GLU A 65 -5.28 -2.29 -11.64
C GLU A 65 -4.15 -1.72 -10.77
N THR A 66 -3.42 -0.71 -11.28
CA THR A 66 -2.41 0.01 -10.51
C THR A 66 -2.72 1.51 -10.50
N GLN A 67 -2.32 2.20 -9.44
CA GLN A 67 -2.24 3.66 -9.43
C GLN A 67 -0.84 4.05 -9.93
N LYS A 68 -0.73 5.23 -10.58
CA LYS A 68 0.57 5.75 -11.00
C LYS A 68 1.51 5.92 -9.80
N PHE A 69 2.81 5.69 -10.02
CA PHE A 69 3.81 5.76 -8.96
C PHE A 69 3.91 7.14 -8.30
N ASP A 70 3.57 8.20 -9.01
CA ASP A 70 3.62 9.59 -8.55
C ASP A 70 2.27 10.13 -8.08
N THR A 71 1.26 9.28 -8.02
CA THR A 71 -0.10 9.62 -7.60
C THR A 71 -0.50 8.70 -6.45
N PHE A 72 -1.11 9.26 -5.41
CA PHE A 72 -1.60 8.48 -4.28
C PHE A 72 -3.12 8.52 -4.22
N SER A 73 -3.73 7.36 -3.98
CA SER A 73 -5.15 7.25 -3.67
C SER A 73 -5.40 6.07 -2.75
N TYR A 74 -6.52 6.09 -2.05
CA TYR A 74 -7.00 4.93 -1.31
C TYR A 74 -8.52 4.82 -1.43
N GLY A 75 -9.04 3.61 -1.32
CA GLY A 75 -10.48 3.40 -1.42
C GLY A 75 -10.89 1.98 -1.08
N VAL A 76 -12.18 1.84 -0.78
CA VAL A 76 -12.78 0.54 -0.45
C VAL A 76 -12.94 -0.28 -1.71
N SER A 77 -12.43 -1.51 -1.68
CA SER A 77 -12.46 -2.46 -2.81
C SER A 77 -11.86 -1.91 -4.11
N ASP A 78 -11.03 -0.88 -4.00
CA ASP A 78 -10.45 -0.20 -5.17
C ASP A 78 -9.11 -0.84 -5.53
N ARG A 79 -9.11 -1.69 -6.56
CA ARG A 79 -7.92 -2.35 -7.07
C ARG A 79 -7.02 -1.43 -7.90
N GLY A 80 -7.50 -0.25 -8.27
CA GLY A 80 -6.72 0.77 -8.94
C GLY A 80 -6.12 1.81 -7.99
N ALA A 81 -6.31 1.65 -6.68
CA ALA A 81 -5.77 2.56 -5.68
C ALA A 81 -4.37 2.16 -5.22
N SER A 82 -3.64 3.11 -4.64
CA SER A 82 -2.35 2.83 -3.97
C SER A 82 -2.57 1.95 -2.74
N ILE A 83 -3.56 2.30 -1.93
CA ILE A 83 -3.96 1.55 -0.74
C ILE A 83 -5.41 1.10 -0.91
N ARG A 84 -5.64 -0.19 -0.73
CA ARG A 84 -6.98 -0.75 -0.79
C ARG A 84 -7.45 -1.10 0.60
N ILE A 85 -8.68 -0.70 0.92
CA ILE A 85 -9.38 -1.16 2.11
C ILE A 85 -10.31 -2.28 1.65
N PRO A 86 -10.14 -3.53 2.14
CA PRO A 86 -11.03 -4.62 1.76
C PRO A 86 -12.48 -4.33 2.14
N TRP A 87 -13.41 -4.76 1.31
CA TRP A 87 -14.84 -4.60 1.55
C TRP A 87 -15.27 -5.07 2.94
N GLN A 88 -14.76 -6.22 3.38
CA GLN A 88 -15.10 -6.79 4.67
C GLN A 88 -14.64 -5.89 5.83
N VAL A 89 -13.53 -5.19 5.66
CA VAL A 89 -13.00 -4.25 6.67
C VAL A 89 -13.94 -3.06 6.86
N GLU A 90 -14.45 -2.50 5.78
CA GLU A 90 -15.46 -1.42 5.86
C GLU A 90 -16.73 -1.92 6.53
N LYS A 91 -17.22 -3.11 6.14
CA LYS A 91 -18.42 -3.71 6.70
C LYS A 91 -18.30 -3.95 8.20
N ASP A 92 -17.18 -4.50 8.64
CA ASP A 92 -16.92 -4.83 10.04
C ASP A 92 -16.46 -3.62 10.87
N GLN A 93 -16.11 -2.52 10.22
CA GLN A 93 -15.57 -1.30 10.83
C GLN A 93 -14.29 -1.55 11.64
N LYS A 94 -13.51 -2.53 11.22
CA LYS A 94 -12.22 -2.91 11.79
C LYS A 94 -11.47 -3.86 10.87
N GLY A 95 -10.15 -3.95 10.99
CA GLY A 95 -9.36 -4.92 10.27
C GLY A 95 -7.99 -4.41 9.84
N TYR A 96 -7.77 -4.26 8.54
CA TYR A 96 -6.46 -3.98 7.96
C TYR A 96 -6.57 -3.17 6.67
N LEU A 97 -5.42 -2.69 6.20
CA LEU A 97 -5.28 -2.07 4.88
C LEU A 97 -4.29 -2.88 4.03
N GLU A 98 -4.39 -2.74 2.71
CA GLU A 98 -3.48 -3.38 1.76
C GLU A 98 -2.71 -2.31 1.01
N ASP A 99 -1.37 -2.32 1.15
CA ASP A 99 -0.50 -1.48 0.32
C ASP A 99 -0.17 -2.23 -0.96
N ARG A 100 -0.60 -1.70 -2.09
CA ARG A 100 -0.48 -2.32 -3.41
C ARG A 100 0.75 -1.84 -4.18
N ARG A 101 1.54 -0.93 -3.61
CA ARG A 101 2.67 -0.28 -4.28
C ARG A 101 3.96 -1.09 -4.34
N PRO A 102 4.31 -1.92 -3.33
CA PRO A 102 5.60 -2.62 -3.36
C PRO A 102 5.73 -3.55 -4.56
N ASN A 103 6.92 -3.53 -5.19
CA ASN A 103 7.28 -4.43 -6.28
C ASN A 103 7.70 -5.80 -5.77
N ALA A 104 7.71 -6.80 -6.65
CA ALA A 104 8.18 -8.15 -6.33
C ALA A 104 9.65 -8.18 -5.88
N ASN A 105 10.47 -7.22 -6.32
CA ASN A 105 11.88 -7.09 -5.92
C ASN A 105 12.09 -6.21 -4.67
N ALA A 106 11.02 -5.78 -4.02
CA ALA A 106 11.14 -5.00 -2.78
C ALA A 106 11.64 -5.90 -1.64
N ASP A 107 12.38 -5.29 -0.71
CA ASP A 107 12.81 -5.98 0.51
C ASP A 107 11.66 -5.98 1.52
N PRO A 108 11.10 -7.14 1.91
CA PRO A 108 9.97 -7.20 2.84
C PRO A 108 10.30 -6.62 4.22
N TYR A 109 11.55 -6.67 4.66
CA TYR A 109 11.96 -6.06 5.92
C TYR A 109 11.90 -4.53 5.85
N VAL A 110 12.30 -3.97 4.71
CA VAL A 110 12.19 -2.51 4.47
C VAL A 110 10.72 -2.11 4.41
N ILE A 111 9.87 -2.87 3.71
CA ILE A 111 8.42 -2.62 3.65
C ILE A 111 7.83 -2.56 5.06
N ALA A 112 8.11 -3.56 5.88
CA ALA A 112 7.60 -3.62 7.25
C ALA A 112 8.08 -2.43 8.08
N THR A 113 9.35 -2.07 7.96
CA THR A 113 9.95 -0.95 8.70
C THR A 113 9.28 0.38 8.34
N VAL A 114 9.16 0.70 7.05
CA VAL A 114 8.57 1.98 6.63
C VAL A 114 7.08 2.06 6.96
N MET A 115 6.35 0.94 6.88
CA MET A 115 4.95 0.88 7.27
C MET A 115 4.78 1.15 8.76
N ILE A 116 5.58 0.50 9.60
CA ILE A 116 5.54 0.70 11.06
C ILE A 116 5.89 2.15 11.40
N ASP A 117 6.98 2.66 10.84
CA ASP A 117 7.42 4.04 11.12
C ASP A 117 6.34 5.06 10.74
N THR A 118 5.74 4.92 9.57
CA THR A 118 4.74 5.87 9.09
C THR A 118 3.45 5.80 9.91
N ILE A 119 2.90 4.60 10.08
CA ILE A 119 1.57 4.43 10.68
C ILE A 119 1.64 4.56 12.20
N CYS A 120 2.60 3.93 12.85
CA CYS A 120 2.70 3.97 14.31
C CYS A 120 3.17 5.33 14.81
N SER A 121 4.03 6.04 14.10
CA SER A 121 4.42 7.41 14.44
C SER A 121 3.25 8.38 14.38
N ALA A 122 2.41 8.25 13.36
CA ALA A 122 1.20 9.05 13.22
C ALA A 122 0.21 8.78 14.35
N ALA A 123 0.06 7.51 14.76
CA ALA A 123 -0.83 7.11 15.86
C ALA A 123 -0.35 7.60 17.23
N SER A 124 0.97 7.85 17.38
CA SER A 124 1.58 8.34 18.62
C SER A 124 1.59 9.87 18.74
N ALA A 125 1.25 10.56 17.65
CA ALA A 125 1.30 12.02 17.59
C ALA A 125 0.06 12.67 18.24
#